data_fd4d48a589c677865590d5de40404b9d
#
_entry.id   fd4d48a589c677865590d5de40404b9d
#
_cell.length_a   1.000
_cell.length_b   1.000
_cell.length_c   1.000
_cell.angle_alpha   90.00
_cell.angle_beta   90.00
_cell.angle_gamma   90.00
#
_symmetry.space_group_name_H-M   'P 1'
#
loop_
_entity.id
_entity.type
_entity.pdbx_description
1 polymer ?
#
loop_
_entity_poly.entity_id
_entity_poly.type
_entity_poly.pdbx_seq_one_letter_code
_entity_poly.pdbx_strand_id
1 'polypeptide(L)'
;MNCKIILTLIAAALCVGCASQPVVRTRGSLQEVAKQGTTYHLDARRSGLGENEIRGLRDRLQKAGLTPASAETAKLVVTLTSDLKSGTERRNTGGKIGVAYDHRVNERSLTLTVAESRPSEGRTRVERRNTGGKNGVAYDHRVVDDGILLEVSSTQAGSASAESLLVAALAGLGG
;
A
#
# COMPACT_ATOMS: atom_id res chain seq x y z
N MET A 1 16.44 -10.79 44.06
CA MET A 1 15.81 -10.22 42.87
C MET A 1 14.46 -9.64 43.28
N ASN A 2 14.28 -8.33 43.19
CA ASN A 2 13.14 -7.61 43.76
C ASN A 2 11.88 -7.82 42.94
N CYS A 3 10.86 -8.40 43.53
CA CYS A 3 9.54 -8.67 42.96
C CYS A 3 8.86 -7.41 42.35
N LYS A 4 9.24 -6.20 42.79
CA LYS A 4 8.77 -4.92 42.26
C LYS A 4 9.23 -4.61 40.83
N ILE A 5 10.41 -5.09 40.41
CA ILE A 5 10.95 -4.85 39.05
C ILE A 5 10.20 -5.72 38.05
N ILE A 6 9.80 -6.92 38.42
CA ILE A 6 9.06 -7.84 37.56
C ILE A 6 7.64 -7.31 37.28
N LEU A 7 6.99 -6.72 38.31
CA LEU A 7 5.64 -6.16 38.15
C LEU A 7 5.62 -4.94 37.22
N THR A 8 6.66 -4.10 37.23
CA THR A 8 6.75 -2.91 36.38
C THR A 8 6.99 -3.30 34.91
N LEU A 9 7.78 -4.37 34.67
CA LEU A 9 8.00 -4.89 33.31
C LEU A 9 6.74 -5.52 32.71
N ILE A 10 5.92 -6.20 33.49
CA ILE A 10 4.65 -6.79 33.03
C ILE A 10 3.61 -5.67 32.70
N ALA A 11 3.56 -4.60 33.49
CA ALA A 11 2.66 -3.46 33.22
C ALA A 11 3.04 -2.72 31.94
N ALA A 12 4.35 -2.58 31.64
CA ALA A 12 4.81 -1.96 30.39
C ALA A 12 4.50 -2.82 29.15
N ALA A 13 4.49 -4.15 29.28
CA ALA A 13 4.15 -5.05 28.18
C ALA A 13 2.65 -5.07 27.83
N LEU A 14 1.76 -4.71 28.78
CA LEU A 14 0.32 -4.69 28.56
C LEU A 14 -0.19 -3.41 27.86
N CYS A 15 0.61 -2.34 27.82
CA CYS A 15 0.26 -1.09 27.15
C CYS A 15 0.52 -1.06 25.62
N VAL A 16 1.15 -2.09 25.04
CA VAL A 16 1.46 -2.17 23.59
C VAL A 16 0.27 -2.67 22.75
N GLY A 17 -0.91 -2.85 23.34
CA GLY A 17 -1.99 -3.68 22.79
C GLY A 17 -3.06 -3.00 21.92
N CYS A 18 -2.99 -1.71 21.53
CA CYS A 18 -4.09 -1.08 20.78
C CYS A 18 -3.70 -0.33 19.50
N ALA A 19 -2.48 -0.45 19.01
CA ALA A 19 -2.17 0.05 17.68
C ALA A 19 -2.69 -0.95 16.64
N SER A 20 -3.70 -0.57 15.87
CA SER A 20 -4.15 -1.37 14.73
C SER A 20 -2.95 -1.62 13.79
N GLN A 21 -2.71 -2.89 13.46
CA GLN A 21 -1.63 -3.20 12.53
C GLN A 21 -1.96 -2.68 11.13
N PRO A 22 -0.96 -2.25 10.34
CA PRO A 22 -1.18 -1.86 8.96
C PRO A 22 -1.75 -3.02 8.15
N VAL A 23 -2.75 -2.74 7.33
CA VAL A 23 -3.26 -3.68 6.34
C VAL A 23 -2.46 -3.49 5.06
N VAL A 24 -1.74 -4.51 4.62
CA VAL A 24 -0.95 -4.48 3.39
C VAL A 24 -1.68 -5.24 2.29
N ARG A 25 -1.76 -4.64 1.12
CA ARG A 25 -2.28 -5.26 -0.11
C ARG A 25 -1.22 -5.16 -1.18
N THR A 26 -0.92 -6.28 -1.84
CA THR A 26 0.08 -6.35 -2.89
C THR A 26 -0.55 -6.91 -4.16
N ARG A 27 -0.25 -6.27 -5.30
CA ARG A 27 -0.58 -6.73 -6.65
C ARG A 27 0.71 -6.72 -7.47
N GLY A 28 1.06 -7.84 -8.06
CA GLY A 28 2.33 -8.01 -8.77
C GLY A 28 3.48 -8.43 -7.86
N SER A 29 4.66 -8.57 -8.44
CA SER A 29 5.87 -8.99 -7.74
C SER A 29 7.07 -8.13 -8.15
N LEU A 30 7.86 -7.71 -7.17
CA LEU A 30 9.09 -6.96 -7.43
C LEU A 30 10.11 -7.79 -8.24
N GLN A 31 10.14 -9.10 -8.02
CA GLN A 31 11.02 -10.00 -8.77
C GLN A 31 10.64 -10.09 -10.25
N GLU A 32 9.34 -10.08 -10.56
CA GLU A 32 8.87 -10.07 -11.96
C GLU A 32 9.20 -8.76 -12.65
N VAL A 33 9.00 -7.64 -11.94
CA VAL A 33 9.39 -6.30 -12.41
C VAL A 33 10.88 -6.24 -12.69
N ALA A 34 11.72 -6.77 -11.79
CA ALA A 34 13.17 -6.79 -11.94
C ALA A 34 13.65 -7.66 -13.11
N LYS A 35 12.95 -8.77 -13.40
CA LYS A 35 13.24 -9.60 -14.59
C LYS A 35 13.04 -8.87 -15.91
N GLN A 36 12.08 -7.96 -15.98
CA GLN A 36 11.83 -7.11 -17.15
C GLN A 36 12.94 -6.07 -17.37
N GLY A 37 13.81 -5.97 -16.47
CA GLY A 37 15.12 -5.37 -16.48
C GLY A 37 15.18 -3.89 -16.44
N THR A 38 15.61 -3.24 -15.18
CA THR A 38 15.68 -2.16 -15.68
C THR A 38 15.90 -0.94 -14.91
N THR A 39 15.88 0.13 -15.61
CA THR A 39 16.09 1.47 -15.09
C THR A 39 14.79 2.03 -14.54
N TYR A 40 14.87 2.66 -13.37
CA TYR A 40 13.70 3.29 -12.75
C TYR A 40 13.96 4.74 -12.38
N HIS A 41 12.91 5.54 -12.43
CA HIS A 41 12.83 6.86 -11.83
C HIS A 41 11.93 6.81 -10.59
N LEU A 42 12.39 7.37 -9.47
CA LEU A 42 11.62 7.41 -8.22
C LEU A 42 10.98 8.78 -8.03
N ASP A 43 9.66 8.85 -8.04
CA ASP A 43 8.88 10.01 -7.66
C ASP A 43 8.24 9.80 -6.27
N ALA A 44 8.84 10.43 -5.26
CA ALA A 44 8.38 10.37 -3.88
C ALA A 44 7.88 11.73 -3.34
N ARG A 45 7.63 12.71 -4.21
CA ARG A 45 7.26 14.09 -3.82
C ARG A 45 5.98 14.16 -2.98
N ARG A 46 5.09 13.20 -3.14
CA ARG A 46 3.79 13.13 -2.43
C ARG A 46 3.79 12.08 -1.31
N SER A 47 4.95 11.56 -0.93
CA SER A 47 5.02 10.51 0.10
C SER A 47 4.96 11.05 1.53
N GLY A 48 5.41 12.28 1.76
CA GLY A 48 5.61 12.82 3.10
C GLY A 48 6.72 12.12 3.90
N LEU A 49 7.61 11.39 3.21
CA LEU A 49 8.75 10.67 3.78
C LEU A 49 10.01 11.56 3.77
N GLY A 50 10.92 11.29 4.70
CA GLY A 50 12.22 11.91 4.75
C GLY A 50 13.23 11.24 3.81
N GLU A 51 14.40 11.87 3.67
CA GLU A 51 15.48 11.38 2.79
C GLU A 51 16.00 9.99 3.19
N ASN A 52 16.01 9.65 4.48
CA ASN A 52 16.50 8.36 4.95
C ASN A 52 15.58 7.22 4.53
N GLU A 53 14.27 7.42 4.64
CA GLU A 53 13.26 6.45 4.22
C GLU A 53 13.29 6.25 2.70
N ILE A 54 13.42 7.34 1.95
CA ILE A 54 13.56 7.32 0.49
C ILE A 54 14.84 6.58 0.09
N ARG A 55 15.94 6.78 0.80
CA ARG A 55 17.20 6.05 0.59
C ARG A 55 17.02 4.56 0.83
N GLY A 56 16.37 4.17 1.94
CA GLY A 56 16.07 2.77 2.24
C GLY A 56 15.23 2.09 1.14
N LEU A 57 14.27 2.79 0.56
CA LEU A 57 13.52 2.29 -0.60
C LEU A 57 14.43 2.12 -1.83
N ARG A 58 15.27 3.10 -2.15
CA ARG A 58 16.22 3.01 -3.26
C ARG A 58 17.16 1.80 -3.12
N ASP A 59 17.72 1.60 -1.93
CA ASP A 59 18.60 0.47 -1.65
C ASP A 59 17.88 -0.87 -1.88
N ARG A 60 16.61 -0.95 -1.53
CA ARG A 60 15.81 -2.15 -1.74
C ARG A 60 15.50 -2.42 -3.20
N LEU A 61 15.18 -1.38 -3.97
CA LEU A 61 14.99 -1.49 -5.43
C LEU A 61 16.28 -1.91 -6.14
N GLN A 62 17.43 -1.36 -5.72
CA GLN A 62 18.74 -1.73 -6.27
C GLN A 62 19.13 -3.17 -5.92
N LYS A 63 18.88 -3.62 -4.69
CA LYS A 63 19.08 -5.03 -4.29
C LYS A 63 18.21 -5.99 -5.08
N ALA A 64 17.04 -5.54 -5.52
CA ALA A 64 16.18 -6.32 -6.41
C ALA A 64 16.67 -6.34 -7.88
N GLY A 65 17.74 -5.61 -8.21
CA GLY A 65 18.32 -5.56 -9.55
C GLY A 65 17.89 -4.39 -10.42
N LEU A 66 17.14 -3.42 -9.85
CA LEU A 66 16.74 -2.21 -10.56
C LEU A 66 17.83 -1.14 -10.47
N THR A 67 18.06 -0.39 -11.56
CA THR A 67 19.08 0.67 -11.63
C THR A 67 18.41 2.05 -11.69
N PRO A 68 18.81 3.02 -10.85
CA PRO A 68 18.25 4.36 -10.90
C PRO A 68 18.62 5.08 -12.20
N ALA A 69 17.67 5.85 -12.75
CA ALA A 69 17.84 6.65 -13.95
C ALA A 69 17.06 7.97 -13.86
N SER A 70 17.31 8.86 -14.81
CA SER A 70 16.55 10.09 -14.93
C SER A 70 15.10 9.80 -15.39
N ALA A 71 14.17 10.73 -15.14
CA ALA A 71 12.79 10.57 -15.58
C ALA A 71 12.64 10.36 -17.10
N GLU A 72 13.57 10.90 -17.89
CA GLU A 72 13.54 10.83 -19.36
C GLU A 72 14.01 9.48 -19.90
N THR A 73 14.94 8.83 -19.18
CA THR A 73 15.62 7.59 -19.63
C THR A 73 15.13 6.34 -18.90
N ALA A 74 14.41 6.52 -17.80
CA ALA A 74 13.87 5.41 -17.04
C ALA A 74 12.82 4.64 -17.84
N LYS A 75 12.87 3.32 -17.79
CA LYS A 75 11.83 2.44 -18.34
C LYS A 75 10.64 2.28 -17.40
N LEU A 76 10.90 2.43 -16.11
CA LEU A 76 9.91 2.31 -15.05
C LEU A 76 9.80 3.61 -14.26
N VAL A 77 8.60 3.94 -13.82
CA VAL A 77 8.35 4.98 -12.83
C VAL A 77 7.90 4.32 -11.55
N VAL A 78 8.63 4.58 -10.47
CA VAL A 78 8.25 4.18 -9.12
C VAL A 78 7.65 5.40 -8.44
N THR A 79 6.36 5.36 -8.19
CA THR A 79 5.63 6.45 -7.53
C THR A 79 5.31 6.05 -6.10
N LEU A 80 5.55 6.97 -5.18
CA LEU A 80 5.21 6.79 -3.77
C LEU A 80 4.30 7.94 -3.33
N THR A 81 3.07 7.59 -2.92
CA THR A 81 2.07 8.56 -2.47
C THR A 81 1.57 8.22 -1.08
N SER A 82 1.33 9.24 -0.27
CA SER A 82 0.68 9.11 1.03
C SER A 82 -0.58 9.95 1.06
N ASP A 83 -1.69 9.31 1.42
CA ASP A 83 -2.98 9.96 1.54
C ASP A 83 -3.49 9.88 2.98
N LEU A 84 -4.10 10.96 3.46
CA LEU A 84 -4.77 11.02 4.74
C LEU A 84 -6.27 11.21 4.49
N LYS A 85 -7.05 10.17 4.77
CA LYS A 85 -8.50 10.24 4.78
C LYS A 85 -8.97 10.58 6.20
N SER A 86 -9.54 11.76 6.37
CA SER A 86 -10.17 12.17 7.62
C SER A 86 -11.59 12.65 7.33
N GLY A 87 -12.52 12.29 8.20
CA GLY A 87 -13.92 12.66 8.00
C GLY A 87 -14.87 11.89 8.90
N THR A 88 -16.14 11.98 8.56
CA THR A 88 -17.21 11.25 9.25
C THR A 88 -17.95 10.40 8.23
N GLU A 89 -18.01 9.11 8.46
CA GLU A 89 -18.79 8.17 7.66
C GLU A 89 -20.04 7.77 8.43
N ARG A 90 -21.19 7.82 7.77
CA ARG A 90 -22.43 7.34 8.35
C ARG A 90 -22.51 5.83 8.21
N ARG A 91 -22.62 5.13 9.32
CA ARG A 91 -22.73 3.68 9.38
C ARG A 91 -24.04 3.25 10.02
N ASN A 92 -24.54 2.10 9.62
CA ASN A 92 -25.70 1.45 10.24
C ASN A 92 -25.26 0.24 11.05
N THR A 93 -25.84 0.04 12.21
CA THR A 93 -25.57 -1.13 13.07
C THR A 93 -26.03 -2.45 12.46
N GLY A 94 -26.79 -2.40 11.36
CA GLY A 94 -27.39 -3.60 10.75
C GLY A 94 -28.60 -4.09 11.52
N GLY A 95 -29.34 -5.04 10.93
CA GLY A 95 -30.54 -5.62 11.52
C GLY A 95 -31.83 -4.87 11.15
N LYS A 96 -33.00 -5.42 11.58
CA LYS A 96 -34.34 -4.89 11.24
C LYS A 96 -34.59 -3.48 11.80
N ILE A 97 -33.88 -3.07 12.82
CA ILE A 97 -33.96 -1.75 13.47
C ILE A 97 -32.53 -1.18 13.58
N GLY A 98 -31.86 -1.07 12.43
CA GLY A 98 -30.52 -0.51 12.40
C GLY A 98 -30.51 0.97 12.75
N VAL A 99 -29.69 1.37 13.71
CA VAL A 99 -29.47 2.77 14.05
C VAL A 99 -28.31 3.31 13.23
N ALA A 100 -28.54 4.42 12.55
CA ALA A 100 -27.48 5.13 11.86
C ALA A 100 -26.67 5.94 12.90
N TYR A 101 -25.33 5.84 12.82
CA TYR A 101 -24.42 6.63 13.63
C TYR A 101 -23.26 7.16 12.79
N ASP A 102 -22.73 8.28 13.23
CA ASP A 102 -21.58 8.90 12.60
C ASP A 102 -20.29 8.30 13.16
N HIS A 103 -19.51 7.69 12.29
CA HIS A 103 -18.20 7.11 12.61
C HIS A 103 -17.08 8.00 12.08
N ARG A 104 -16.25 8.49 13.00
CA ARG A 104 -15.05 9.24 12.60
C ARG A 104 -14.05 8.30 11.95
N VAL A 105 -13.67 8.65 10.74
CA VAL A 105 -12.62 7.98 10.01
C VAL A 105 -11.36 8.84 10.05
N ASN A 106 -10.28 8.28 10.53
CA ASN A 106 -8.94 8.84 10.43
C ASN A 106 -8.03 7.70 10.00
N GLU A 107 -7.66 7.71 8.73
CA GLU A 107 -6.95 6.61 8.10
C GLU A 107 -5.85 7.20 7.21
N ARG A 108 -4.64 6.71 7.38
CA ARG A 108 -3.52 7.04 6.50
C ARG A 108 -3.18 5.84 5.64
N SER A 109 -2.98 6.08 4.36
CA SER A 109 -2.49 5.09 3.41
C SER A 109 -1.17 5.55 2.80
N LEU A 110 -0.32 4.58 2.48
CA LEU A 110 0.87 4.74 1.66
C LEU A 110 0.78 3.75 0.51
N THR A 111 0.89 4.25 -0.71
CA THR A 111 0.86 3.43 -1.92
C THR A 111 2.16 3.58 -2.68
N LEU A 112 2.80 2.45 -2.95
CA LEU A 112 3.93 2.33 -3.84
C LEU A 112 3.45 1.68 -5.13
N THR A 113 3.66 2.35 -6.26
CA THR A 113 3.28 1.87 -7.59
C THR A 113 4.52 1.81 -8.46
N VAL A 114 4.71 0.71 -9.18
CA VAL A 114 5.71 0.59 -10.23
C VAL A 114 4.99 0.41 -11.56
N ALA A 115 5.20 1.32 -12.46
CA ALA A 115 4.55 1.32 -13.78
C ALA A 115 5.58 1.50 -14.90
N GLU A 116 5.22 1.10 -16.12
CA GLU A 116 6.00 1.43 -17.31
C GLU A 116 6.00 2.95 -17.53
N SER A 117 7.17 3.56 -17.81
CA SER A 117 7.25 5.00 -18.05
C SER A 117 6.55 5.43 -19.35
N ARG A 118 6.36 4.50 -20.28
CA ARG A 118 5.62 4.66 -21.52
C ARG A 118 4.73 3.44 -21.72
N PRO A 119 3.54 3.41 -21.10
CA PRO A 119 2.61 2.33 -21.32
C PRO A 119 2.26 2.29 -22.81
N SER A 120 2.31 1.10 -23.40
CA SER A 120 1.93 0.95 -24.80
C SER A 120 0.47 1.36 -24.97
N GLU A 121 0.24 2.40 -25.75
CA GLU A 121 -1.12 2.88 -26.05
C GLU A 121 -1.98 1.72 -26.55
N GLY A 122 -3.15 1.56 -25.95
CA GLY A 122 -4.16 0.60 -26.41
C GLY A 122 -4.09 -0.80 -25.80
N ARG A 123 -3.22 -1.09 -24.84
CA ARG A 123 -3.32 -2.36 -24.08
C ARG A 123 -4.62 -2.35 -23.29
N THR A 124 -5.54 -3.21 -23.69
CA THR A 124 -6.74 -3.51 -22.92
C THR A 124 -6.65 -4.92 -22.37
N ARG A 125 -6.89 -5.05 -21.08
CA ARG A 125 -7.06 -6.35 -20.42
C ARG A 125 -8.55 -6.64 -20.28
N VAL A 126 -8.96 -7.87 -20.62
CA VAL A 126 -10.32 -8.33 -20.39
C VAL A 126 -10.37 -9.02 -19.03
N GLU A 127 -11.14 -8.49 -18.12
CA GLU A 127 -11.44 -9.10 -16.84
C GLU A 127 -12.85 -9.69 -16.88
N ARG A 128 -12.97 -10.98 -16.54
CA ARG A 128 -14.26 -11.62 -16.40
C ARG A 128 -14.82 -11.31 -15.00
N ARG A 129 -15.95 -10.61 -14.96
CA ARG A 129 -16.64 -10.26 -13.73
C ARG A 129 -17.98 -10.98 -13.65
N ASN A 130 -18.38 -11.34 -12.43
CA ASN A 130 -19.69 -11.88 -12.12
C ASN A 130 -20.53 -10.85 -11.38
N THR A 131 -21.78 -10.70 -11.75
CA THR A 131 -22.72 -9.79 -11.06
C THR A 131 -23.08 -10.26 -9.64
N GLY A 132 -22.67 -11.47 -9.27
CA GLY A 132 -23.00 -12.07 -7.96
C GLY A 132 -24.46 -12.55 -7.88
N GLY A 133 -24.77 -13.34 -6.85
CA GLY A 133 -26.10 -13.93 -6.63
C GLY A 133 -26.30 -15.29 -7.32
N LYS A 134 -27.41 -15.95 -7.00
CA LYS A 134 -27.72 -17.30 -7.50
C LYS A 134 -27.85 -17.40 -9.03
N ASN A 135 -28.13 -16.27 -9.69
CA ASN A 135 -28.25 -16.14 -11.15
C ASN A 135 -27.25 -15.13 -11.72
N GLY A 136 -26.07 -15.03 -11.10
CA GLY A 136 -25.03 -14.10 -11.55
C GLY A 136 -24.64 -14.35 -12.99
N VAL A 137 -24.66 -13.29 -13.80
CA VAL A 137 -24.21 -13.32 -15.19
C VAL A 137 -22.74 -12.96 -15.24
N ALA A 138 -21.95 -13.80 -15.90
CA ALA A 138 -20.56 -13.49 -16.20
C ALA A 138 -20.51 -12.53 -17.40
N TYR A 139 -19.75 -11.45 -17.30
CA TYR A 139 -19.51 -10.52 -18.39
C TYR A 139 -18.04 -10.18 -18.47
N ASP A 140 -17.60 -9.88 -19.68
CA ASP A 140 -16.23 -9.45 -19.91
C ASP A 140 -16.15 -7.92 -19.77
N HIS A 141 -15.33 -7.49 -18.81
CA HIS A 141 -15.06 -6.07 -18.57
C HIS A 141 -13.70 -5.71 -19.16
N ARG A 142 -13.70 -4.78 -20.13
CA ARG A 142 -12.45 -4.28 -20.69
C ARG A 142 -11.88 -3.21 -19.75
N VAL A 143 -10.69 -3.48 -19.24
CA VAL A 143 -9.93 -2.57 -18.42
C VAL A 143 -8.76 -2.05 -19.25
N VAL A 144 -8.60 -0.73 -19.32
CA VAL A 144 -7.39 -0.15 -19.92
C VAL A 144 -6.21 -0.55 -19.05
N ASP A 145 -5.18 -1.13 -19.67
CA ASP A 145 -3.95 -1.46 -18.97
C ASP A 145 -3.22 -0.13 -18.69
N ASP A 146 -3.16 0.24 -17.43
CA ASP A 146 -2.50 1.44 -16.93
C ASP A 146 -0.97 1.29 -16.88
N GLY A 147 -0.45 0.14 -17.33
CA GLY A 147 0.97 -0.18 -17.29
C GLY A 147 1.51 -0.43 -15.88
N ILE A 148 0.63 -0.58 -14.88
CA ILE A 148 1.03 -0.88 -13.50
C ILE A 148 1.48 -2.34 -13.42
N LEU A 149 2.76 -2.54 -13.11
CA LEU A 149 3.39 -3.84 -12.95
C LEU A 149 3.36 -4.33 -11.51
N LEU A 150 3.46 -3.39 -10.56
CA LEU A 150 3.44 -3.67 -9.13
C LEU A 150 2.74 -2.53 -8.39
N GLU A 151 1.86 -2.90 -7.48
CA GLU A 151 1.23 -1.98 -6.54
C GLU A 151 1.26 -2.59 -5.14
N VAL A 152 1.76 -1.83 -4.18
CA VAL A 152 1.73 -2.18 -2.76
C VAL A 152 1.11 -1.03 -1.99
N SER A 153 -0.02 -1.28 -1.35
CA SER A 153 -0.66 -0.32 -0.47
C SER A 153 -0.61 -0.79 0.98
N SER A 154 -0.25 0.11 1.87
CA SER A 154 -0.28 -0.10 3.32
C SER A 154 -1.21 0.94 3.92
N THR A 155 -2.17 0.49 4.72
CA THR A 155 -3.22 1.34 5.28
C THR A 155 -3.37 1.07 6.76
N GLN A 156 -3.47 2.13 7.55
CA GLN A 156 -3.66 2.01 9.00
C GLN A 156 -4.61 3.09 9.51
N ALA A 157 -5.54 2.69 10.37
CA ALA A 157 -6.41 3.61 11.08
C ALA A 157 -5.65 4.34 12.20
N GLY A 158 -6.03 5.59 12.46
CA GLY A 158 -5.43 6.43 13.50
C GLY A 158 -4.30 7.32 12.99
N SER A 159 -3.37 7.66 13.87
CA SER A 159 -2.26 8.59 13.61
C SER A 159 -0.97 7.88 13.13
N ALA A 160 -1.10 6.91 12.24
CA ALA A 160 0.05 6.20 11.69
C ALA A 160 1.02 7.17 11.00
N SER A 161 2.33 6.95 11.18
CA SER A 161 3.34 7.68 10.43
C SER A 161 3.51 7.11 9.02
N ALA A 162 3.91 7.93 8.06
CA ALA A 162 4.22 7.45 6.71
C ALA A 162 5.38 6.43 6.73
N GLU A 163 6.32 6.60 7.66
CA GLU A 163 7.43 5.69 7.88
C GLU A 163 6.97 4.27 8.28
N SER A 164 6.06 4.16 9.27
CA SER A 164 5.53 2.86 9.69
C SER A 164 4.80 2.13 8.56
N LEU A 165 4.08 2.88 7.72
CA LEU A 165 3.41 2.36 6.54
C LEU A 165 4.39 1.92 5.46
N LEU A 166 5.50 2.66 5.28
CA LEU A 166 6.56 2.25 4.35
C LEU A 166 7.20 0.94 4.79
N VAL A 167 7.54 0.79 6.09
CA VAL A 167 8.11 -0.45 6.61
C VAL A 167 7.18 -1.65 6.33
N ALA A 168 5.87 -1.48 6.56
CA ALA A 168 4.89 -2.50 6.27
C ALA A 168 4.79 -2.82 4.76
N ALA A 169 4.77 -1.79 3.90
CA ALA A 169 4.75 -1.96 2.45
C ALA A 169 6.01 -2.67 1.95
N LEU A 170 7.19 -2.32 2.47
CA LEU A 170 8.46 -2.96 2.12
C LEU A 170 8.52 -4.42 2.57
N ALA A 171 7.89 -4.79 3.67
CA ALA A 171 7.75 -6.18 4.07
C ALA A 171 6.92 -6.98 3.06
N GLY A 172 5.87 -6.38 2.51
CA GLY A 172 5.03 -6.97 1.46
C GLY A 172 5.74 -7.16 0.11
N LEU A 173 6.84 -6.46 -0.15
CA LEU A 173 7.64 -6.62 -1.38
C LEU A 173 8.54 -7.86 -1.35
N GLY A 174 8.76 -8.47 -0.20
CA GLY A 174 9.70 -9.59 0.00
C GLY A 174 9.05 -10.97 0.01
N GLY A 175 7.73 -11.06 -0.24
CA GLY A 175 6.97 -12.32 -0.28
C GLY A 175 7.03 -13.00 -1.64
#